data_e4a059c344e7928732f3ef3dd283870a
#
_entry.id   e4a059c344e7928732f3ef3dd283870a
#
_cell.length_a   1.000
_cell.length_b   1.000
_cell.length_c   1.000
_cell.angle_alpha   90.00
_cell.angle_beta   90.00
_cell.angle_gamma   90.00
#
_symmetry.space_group_name_H-M   'P 1'
#
loop_
_entity.id
_entity.type
_entity.pdbx_description
1 polymer ?
#
loop_
_entity_poly.entity_id
_entity_poly.type
_entity_poly.pdbx_seq_one_letter_code
_entity_poly.pdbx_strand_id
1 'polypeptide(L)'
;MKAEFLINQLLLKLSLSKNFKTATFGTGCFWCTEAIFQQLDGVIKVTSGYSGGHVTNPTYEAVCNKTTGHAECLNIEYDKTKITFDELLQVFWKSHDPTTLNRQGNDVGPQYRSAIFYHNDEQKEKAEKYKAELNESGVFDKPIVTEIEPFKIFYMAENYHQNYYNNNGAQPYCSYVIRPKVEKLQKIFKDKLKK
;
A
#
# COMPACT_ATOMS: atom_id res chain seq x y z
N MET A 1 -42.39 1.79 13.78
CA MET A 1 -41.38 2.72 14.27
C MET A 1 -40.05 2.07 14.64
N LYS A 2 -39.94 1.19 15.67
CA LYS A 2 -38.61 0.57 16.00
C LYS A 2 -38.04 -0.33 14.90
N ALA A 3 -38.89 -1.13 14.23
CA ALA A 3 -38.42 -2.01 13.14
C ALA A 3 -37.95 -1.24 11.91
N GLU A 4 -38.64 -0.20 11.50
CA GLU A 4 -38.29 0.67 10.37
C GLU A 4 -36.97 1.43 10.66
N PHE A 5 -36.80 1.91 11.89
CA PHE A 5 -35.55 2.55 12.31
C PHE A 5 -34.35 1.61 12.22
N LEU A 6 -34.51 0.34 12.68
CA LEU A 6 -33.47 -0.68 12.60
C LEU A 6 -33.16 -1.09 11.15
N ILE A 7 -34.20 -1.22 10.31
CA ILE A 7 -34.05 -1.52 8.88
C ILE A 7 -33.28 -0.38 8.19
N ASN A 8 -33.66 0.87 8.45
CA ASN A 8 -32.96 2.05 7.87
C ASN A 8 -31.51 2.14 8.33
N GLN A 9 -31.21 1.86 9.60
CA GLN A 9 -29.83 1.78 10.08
C GLN A 9 -29.03 0.65 9.43
N LEU A 10 -29.66 -0.51 9.23
CA LEU A 10 -29.01 -1.64 8.56
C LEU A 10 -28.73 -1.33 7.09
N LEU A 11 -29.70 -0.75 6.38
CA LEU A 11 -29.53 -0.32 4.99
C LEU A 11 -28.45 0.75 4.85
N LEU A 12 -28.39 1.70 5.78
CA LEU A 12 -27.34 2.71 5.81
C LEU A 12 -25.95 2.10 6.04
N LYS A 13 -25.83 1.15 6.97
CA LYS A 13 -24.57 0.41 7.20
C LYS A 13 -24.16 -0.38 5.97
N LEU A 14 -25.08 -1.08 5.31
CA LEU A 14 -24.84 -1.84 4.08
C LEU A 14 -24.45 -0.91 2.91
N SER A 15 -25.07 0.26 2.78
CA SER A 15 -24.72 1.27 1.80
C SER A 15 -23.32 1.84 2.04
N LEU A 16 -22.98 2.16 3.29
CA LEU A 16 -21.64 2.64 3.67
C LEU A 16 -20.58 1.57 3.40
N SER A 17 -20.86 0.30 3.72
CA SER A 17 -19.89 -0.79 3.49
C SER A 17 -19.57 -1.01 1.99
N LYS A 18 -20.49 -0.68 1.08
CA LYS A 18 -20.26 -0.76 -0.37
C LYS A 18 -19.27 0.28 -0.89
N ASN A 19 -19.06 1.36 -0.15
CA ASN A 19 -18.13 2.42 -0.53
C ASN A 19 -16.69 2.14 -0.08
N PHE A 20 -16.53 1.29 0.93
CA PHE A 20 -15.20 0.92 1.42
C PHE A 20 -14.61 -0.21 0.59
N LYS A 21 -13.39 -0.02 0.18
CA LYS A 21 -12.60 -0.96 -0.63
C LYS A 21 -11.23 -1.14 -0.03
N THR A 22 -10.54 -2.17 -0.49
CA THR A 22 -9.18 -2.50 -0.05
C THR A 22 -8.24 -2.54 -1.23
N ALA A 23 -7.01 -2.03 -1.03
CA ALA A 23 -5.88 -2.20 -1.92
C ALA A 23 -4.69 -2.75 -1.12
N THR A 24 -3.89 -3.63 -1.71
CA THR A 24 -2.72 -4.21 -1.04
C THR A 24 -1.48 -4.03 -1.92
N PHE A 25 -0.47 -3.30 -1.39
CA PHE A 25 0.72 -2.88 -2.13
C PHE A 25 2.02 -3.20 -1.37
N GLY A 26 3.01 -3.74 -2.10
CA GLY A 26 4.40 -3.84 -1.68
C GLY A 26 5.24 -2.83 -2.44
N THR A 27 5.96 -1.95 -1.74
CA THR A 27 6.75 -0.85 -2.32
C THR A 27 8.12 -0.70 -1.68
N GLY A 28 8.68 -1.79 -1.19
CA GLY A 28 9.86 -1.79 -0.32
C GLY A 28 9.47 -1.68 1.15
N CYS A 29 10.24 -0.95 1.95
CA CYS A 29 9.97 -0.78 3.37
C CYS A 29 8.58 -0.19 3.64
N PHE A 30 7.73 -0.94 4.36
CA PHE A 30 6.35 -0.52 4.66
C PHE A 30 6.26 0.73 5.54
N TRP A 31 7.25 1.03 6.39
CA TRP A 31 7.26 2.28 7.17
C TRP A 31 7.25 3.54 6.30
N CYS A 32 7.97 3.48 5.15
CA CYS A 32 8.04 4.60 4.21
C CYS A 32 6.67 4.88 3.59
N THR A 33 6.02 3.84 3.10
CA THR A 33 4.77 3.96 2.34
C THR A 33 3.55 4.10 3.24
N GLU A 34 3.54 3.48 4.42
CA GLU A 34 2.52 3.75 5.44
C GLU A 34 2.40 5.25 5.73
N ALA A 35 3.55 5.90 6.00
CA ALA A 35 3.59 7.34 6.27
C ALA A 35 3.01 8.20 5.15
N ILE A 36 3.05 7.72 3.91
CA ILE A 36 2.54 8.42 2.73
C ILE A 36 1.03 8.19 2.58
N PHE A 37 0.61 6.91 2.52
CA PHE A 37 -0.78 6.56 2.27
C PHE A 37 -1.72 7.01 3.38
N GLN A 38 -1.27 7.06 4.63
CA GLN A 38 -2.06 7.56 5.76
C GLN A 38 -2.52 9.01 5.61
N GLN A 39 -1.80 9.82 4.83
CA GLN A 39 -2.07 11.25 4.66
C GLN A 39 -3.11 11.55 3.57
N LEU A 40 -3.46 10.58 2.73
CA LEU A 40 -4.38 10.78 1.62
C LEU A 40 -5.83 10.90 2.11
N ASP A 41 -6.55 11.93 1.65
CA ASP A 41 -8.00 12.02 1.91
C ASP A 41 -8.72 10.86 1.21
N GLY A 42 -9.70 10.29 1.91
CA GLY A 42 -10.37 9.06 1.47
C GLY A 42 -9.70 7.78 1.93
N VAL A 43 -8.42 7.79 2.35
CA VAL A 43 -7.79 6.63 3.01
C VAL A 43 -8.23 6.60 4.48
N ILE A 44 -8.89 5.51 4.87
CA ILE A 44 -9.48 5.32 6.20
C ILE A 44 -8.47 4.71 7.15
N LYS A 45 -7.80 3.63 6.68
CA LYS A 45 -6.83 2.88 7.47
C LYS A 45 -5.72 2.36 6.58
N VAL A 46 -4.51 2.39 7.08
CA VAL A 46 -3.35 1.72 6.50
C VAL A 46 -2.81 0.77 7.56
N THR A 47 -2.58 -0.47 7.19
CA THR A 47 -2.02 -1.49 8.08
C THR A 47 -0.77 -2.06 7.43
N SER A 48 0.36 -1.98 8.12
CA SER A 48 1.62 -2.60 7.70
C SER A 48 1.60 -4.11 7.96
N GLY A 49 2.10 -4.92 7.03
CA GLY A 49 2.09 -6.38 7.15
C GLY A 49 2.78 -7.10 6.00
N TYR A 50 2.39 -8.35 5.80
CA TYR A 50 3.05 -9.28 4.90
C TYR A 50 2.04 -9.98 3.99
N SER A 51 2.38 -10.14 2.70
CA SER A 51 1.57 -10.87 1.72
C SER A 51 2.44 -11.53 0.65
N GLY A 52 1.85 -12.45 -0.12
CA GLY A 52 2.48 -13.07 -1.29
C GLY A 52 3.46 -14.22 -0.98
N GLY A 53 3.68 -14.57 0.27
CA GLY A 53 4.53 -15.69 0.68
C GLY A 53 3.78 -17.00 0.94
N HIS A 54 4.52 -17.99 1.43
CA HIS A 54 4.01 -19.35 1.67
C HIS A 54 3.97 -19.74 3.15
N VAL A 55 4.58 -18.95 4.04
CA VAL A 55 4.59 -19.22 5.49
C VAL A 55 3.38 -18.58 6.14
N THR A 56 2.63 -19.36 6.94
CA THR A 56 1.50 -18.86 7.71
C THR A 56 1.97 -18.14 8.96
N ASN A 57 1.31 -17.02 9.31
CA ASN A 57 1.63 -16.18 10.47
C ASN A 57 3.13 -15.88 10.60
N PRO A 58 3.76 -15.30 9.55
CA PRO A 58 5.19 -15.02 9.59
C PRO A 58 5.52 -13.98 10.66
N THR A 59 6.67 -14.12 11.29
CA THR A 59 7.25 -13.06 12.14
C THR A 59 8.11 -12.13 11.30
N TYR A 60 8.33 -10.90 11.77
CA TYR A 60 9.24 -9.96 11.13
C TYR A 60 10.63 -10.55 10.92
N GLU A 61 11.17 -11.24 11.92
CA GLU A 61 12.46 -11.90 11.82
C GLU A 61 12.52 -12.93 10.69
N ALA A 62 11.49 -13.77 10.58
CA ALA A 62 11.40 -14.78 9.52
C ALA A 62 11.34 -14.14 8.12
N VAL A 63 10.60 -13.01 7.98
CA VAL A 63 10.54 -12.24 6.74
C VAL A 63 11.91 -11.63 6.41
N CYS A 64 12.60 -11.03 7.39
CA CYS A 64 13.94 -10.46 7.23
C CYS A 64 14.98 -11.53 6.85
N ASN A 65 14.84 -12.75 7.36
CA ASN A 65 15.67 -13.90 7.01
C ASN A 65 15.40 -14.45 5.59
N LYS A 66 14.42 -13.85 4.86
CA LYS A 66 14.10 -14.16 3.45
C LYS A 66 13.60 -15.58 3.21
N THR A 67 13.08 -16.25 4.23
CA THR A 67 12.66 -17.66 4.18
C THR A 67 11.15 -17.84 3.97
N THR A 68 10.37 -16.75 4.05
CA THR A 68 8.90 -16.82 4.04
C THR A 68 8.27 -16.60 2.66
N GLY A 69 9.02 -15.98 1.73
CA GLY A 69 8.50 -15.55 0.44
C GLY A 69 7.57 -14.34 0.50
N HIS A 70 7.26 -13.81 1.68
CA HIS A 70 6.41 -12.63 1.83
C HIS A 70 7.12 -11.35 1.41
N ALA A 71 6.33 -10.41 0.86
CA ALA A 71 6.72 -9.01 0.75
C ALA A 71 6.21 -8.22 1.95
N GLU A 72 6.96 -7.18 2.37
CA GLU A 72 6.43 -6.11 3.19
C GLU A 72 5.37 -5.35 2.41
N CYS A 73 4.17 -5.25 2.95
CA CYS A 73 3.00 -4.71 2.26
C CYS A 73 2.20 -3.79 3.15
N LEU A 74 1.40 -2.96 2.50
CA LEU A 74 0.33 -2.20 3.12
C LEU A 74 -1.01 -2.78 2.70
N ASN A 75 -1.91 -2.97 3.66
CA ASN A 75 -3.33 -3.15 3.42
C ASN A 75 -4.03 -1.80 3.65
N ILE A 76 -4.63 -1.23 2.60
CA ILE A 76 -5.16 0.12 2.56
C ILE A 76 -6.67 0.05 2.43
N GLU A 77 -7.38 0.45 3.48
CA GLU A 77 -8.83 0.60 3.44
C GLU A 77 -9.17 2.03 3.02
N TYR A 78 -9.99 2.19 1.99
CA TYR A 78 -10.32 3.51 1.44
C TYR A 78 -11.79 3.65 1.05
N ASP A 79 -12.28 4.88 1.09
CA ASP A 79 -13.60 5.27 0.59
C ASP A 79 -13.48 5.62 -0.91
N LYS A 80 -14.02 4.74 -1.76
CA LYS A 80 -13.96 4.92 -3.23
C LYS A 80 -14.71 6.16 -3.74
N THR A 81 -15.53 6.80 -2.89
CA THR A 81 -16.22 8.06 -3.24
C THR A 81 -15.34 9.29 -3.07
N LYS A 82 -14.22 9.14 -2.35
CA LYS A 82 -13.26 10.22 -2.06
C LYS A 82 -11.93 10.01 -2.78
N ILE A 83 -11.43 8.77 -2.84
CA ILE A 83 -10.22 8.42 -3.54
C ILE A 83 -10.42 7.12 -4.32
N THR A 84 -10.04 7.14 -5.59
CA THR A 84 -10.16 5.99 -6.50
C THR A 84 -8.96 5.06 -6.40
N PHE A 85 -9.12 3.82 -6.89
CA PHE A 85 -7.99 2.90 -7.02
C PHE A 85 -6.92 3.42 -7.99
N ASP A 86 -7.33 4.12 -9.06
CA ASP A 86 -6.40 4.77 -10.00
C ASP A 86 -5.53 5.82 -9.30
N GLU A 87 -6.10 6.60 -8.41
CA GLU A 87 -5.35 7.60 -7.62
C GLU A 87 -4.40 6.93 -6.62
N LEU A 88 -4.79 5.82 -6.00
CA LEU A 88 -3.89 5.02 -5.18
C LEU A 88 -2.74 4.43 -6.01
N LEU A 89 -3.01 3.95 -7.24
CA LEU A 89 -1.97 3.50 -8.17
C LEU A 89 -1.01 4.62 -8.55
N GLN A 90 -1.50 5.85 -8.79
CA GLN A 90 -0.61 6.99 -9.05
C GLN A 90 0.36 7.24 -7.90
N VAL A 91 -0.11 7.15 -6.65
CA VAL A 91 0.75 7.26 -5.48
C VAL A 91 1.72 6.08 -5.40
N PHE A 92 1.25 4.85 -5.65
CA PHE A 92 2.08 3.65 -5.70
C PHE A 92 3.26 3.82 -6.66
N TRP A 93 3.00 4.14 -7.94
CA TRP A 93 4.03 4.28 -8.97
C TRP A 93 5.02 5.42 -8.71
N LYS A 94 4.63 6.44 -7.94
CA LYS A 94 5.50 7.59 -7.61
C LYS A 94 6.22 7.44 -6.27
N SER A 95 5.82 6.48 -5.42
CA SER A 95 6.35 6.32 -4.07
C SER A 95 7.66 5.54 -4.00
N HIS A 96 8.01 4.77 -5.05
CA HIS A 96 9.16 3.89 -5.07
C HIS A 96 9.72 3.73 -6.49
N ASP A 97 10.84 3.03 -6.63
CA ASP A 97 11.40 2.62 -7.91
C ASP A 97 10.87 1.23 -8.29
N PRO A 98 9.96 1.13 -9.29
CA PRO A 98 9.35 -0.15 -9.66
C PRO A 98 10.24 -0.99 -10.59
N THR A 99 11.47 -0.55 -10.89
CA THR A 99 12.40 -1.22 -11.84
C THR A 99 13.47 -2.06 -11.16
N THR A 100 13.54 -2.02 -9.82
CA THR A 100 14.56 -2.76 -9.05
C THR A 100 14.01 -4.06 -8.50
N LEU A 101 14.52 -5.19 -9.02
CA LEU A 101 14.12 -6.52 -8.57
C LEU A 101 14.60 -6.79 -7.14
N ASN A 102 13.66 -7.20 -6.27
CA ASN A 102 13.93 -7.55 -4.87
C ASN A 102 14.76 -6.51 -4.11
N ARG A 103 14.49 -5.25 -4.39
CA ARG A 103 15.26 -4.15 -3.81
C ARG A 103 14.48 -2.83 -3.86
N GLN A 104 14.68 -1.99 -2.84
CA GLN A 104 14.23 -0.59 -2.87
C GLN A 104 15.27 0.31 -2.18
N GLY A 105 16.04 1.05 -3.00
CA GLY A 105 17.15 1.86 -2.50
C GLY A 105 18.22 0.98 -1.84
N ASN A 106 18.49 1.19 -0.55
CA ASN A 106 19.46 0.41 0.24
C ASN A 106 18.87 -0.87 0.84
N ASP A 107 17.55 -1.02 0.83
CA ASP A 107 16.87 -2.20 1.36
C ASP A 107 16.92 -3.32 0.31
N VAL A 108 17.62 -4.42 0.61
CA VAL A 108 17.89 -5.53 -0.31
C VAL A 108 17.30 -6.83 0.20
N GLY A 109 16.41 -7.41 -0.58
CA GLY A 109 15.78 -8.70 -0.30
C GLY A 109 14.40 -8.82 -0.95
N PRO A 110 13.89 -10.06 -1.13
CA PRO A 110 12.59 -10.31 -1.77
C PRO A 110 11.41 -9.69 -0.99
N GLN A 111 11.57 -9.43 0.31
CA GLN A 111 10.58 -8.73 1.12
C GLN A 111 10.39 -7.27 0.69
N TYR A 112 11.35 -6.68 0.01
CA TYR A 112 11.29 -5.28 -0.47
C TYR A 112 10.91 -5.16 -1.95
N ARG A 113 10.37 -6.24 -2.56
CA ARG A 113 9.95 -6.20 -3.96
C ARG A 113 8.75 -5.30 -4.19
N SER A 114 8.65 -4.78 -5.38
CA SER A 114 7.48 -4.06 -5.86
C SER A 114 6.37 -5.06 -6.21
N ALA A 115 5.19 -4.92 -5.60
CA ALA A 115 4.07 -5.83 -5.84
C ALA A 115 2.71 -5.15 -5.65
N ILE A 116 1.74 -5.57 -6.45
CA ILE A 116 0.31 -5.24 -6.32
C ILE A 116 -0.44 -6.56 -6.14
N PHE A 117 -1.12 -6.72 -5.00
CA PHE A 117 -1.99 -7.86 -4.74
C PHE A 117 -3.44 -7.43 -4.98
N TYR A 118 -3.98 -7.79 -6.16
CA TYR A 118 -5.31 -7.36 -6.57
C TYR A 118 -6.43 -8.16 -5.91
N HIS A 119 -7.50 -7.49 -5.49
CA HIS A 119 -8.67 -8.07 -4.82
C HIS A 119 -9.81 -8.43 -5.79
N ASN A 120 -9.76 -7.96 -7.03
CA ASN A 120 -10.74 -8.22 -8.09
C ASN A 120 -10.16 -7.90 -9.47
N ASP A 121 -10.91 -8.29 -10.53
CA ASP A 121 -10.47 -8.13 -11.92
C ASP A 121 -10.29 -6.65 -12.31
N GLU A 122 -11.13 -5.73 -11.81
CA GLU A 122 -10.98 -4.29 -12.06
C GLU A 122 -9.61 -3.78 -11.59
N GLN A 123 -9.18 -4.17 -10.40
CA GLN A 123 -7.86 -3.80 -9.88
C GLN A 123 -6.73 -4.40 -10.70
N LYS A 124 -6.90 -5.67 -11.12
CA LYS A 124 -5.93 -6.33 -12.00
C LYS A 124 -5.75 -5.59 -13.32
N GLU A 125 -6.85 -5.38 -14.04
CA GLU A 125 -6.84 -4.71 -15.35
C GLU A 125 -6.21 -3.31 -15.26
N LYS A 126 -6.56 -2.53 -14.24
CA LYS A 126 -5.98 -1.21 -14.02
C LYS A 126 -4.48 -1.29 -13.73
N ALA A 127 -4.05 -2.20 -12.86
CA ALA A 127 -2.63 -2.35 -12.52
C ALA A 127 -1.79 -2.78 -13.73
N GLU A 128 -2.28 -3.74 -14.53
CA GLU A 128 -1.63 -4.20 -15.76
C GLU A 128 -1.57 -3.08 -16.80
N LYS A 129 -2.66 -2.35 -17.01
CA LYS A 129 -2.73 -1.20 -17.91
C LYS A 129 -1.70 -0.13 -17.55
N TYR A 130 -1.68 0.33 -16.29
CA TYR A 130 -0.71 1.34 -15.84
C TYR A 130 0.72 0.86 -16.01
N LYS A 131 1.01 -0.43 -15.68
CA LYS A 131 2.34 -1.01 -15.88
C LYS A 131 2.77 -0.98 -17.35
N ALA A 132 1.87 -1.35 -18.27
CA ALA A 132 2.13 -1.32 -19.71
C ALA A 132 2.38 0.11 -20.21
N GLU A 133 1.48 1.04 -19.91
CA GLU A 133 1.59 2.45 -20.31
C GLU A 133 2.87 3.11 -19.79
N LEU A 134 3.26 2.83 -18.54
CA LEU A 134 4.48 3.36 -17.95
C LEU A 134 5.74 2.78 -18.60
N ASN A 135 5.75 1.48 -18.97
CA ASN A 135 6.84 0.89 -19.73
C ASN A 135 6.98 1.50 -21.12
N GLU A 136 5.85 1.71 -21.82
CA GLU A 136 5.83 2.30 -23.16
C GLU A 136 6.21 3.78 -23.17
N SER A 137 5.89 4.51 -22.10
CA SER A 137 6.19 5.95 -21.98
C SER A 137 7.67 6.28 -21.85
N GLY A 138 8.52 5.30 -21.52
CA GLY A 138 9.94 5.50 -21.29
C GLY A 138 10.29 6.41 -20.09
N VAL A 139 9.34 6.63 -19.17
CA VAL A 139 9.57 7.43 -17.95
C VAL A 139 10.56 6.78 -16.98
N PHE A 140 10.75 5.46 -17.09
CA PHE A 140 11.76 4.70 -16.40
C PHE A 140 12.81 4.18 -17.38
N ASP A 141 14.10 4.27 -17.03
CA ASP A 141 15.22 3.80 -17.88
C ASP A 141 15.28 2.27 -18.03
N LYS A 142 14.53 1.55 -17.18
CA LYS A 142 14.52 0.08 -17.13
C LYS A 142 13.07 -0.43 -17.08
N PRO A 143 12.83 -1.67 -17.53
CA PRO A 143 11.52 -2.28 -17.43
C PRO A 143 11.00 -2.36 -15.99
N ILE A 144 9.69 -2.16 -15.82
CA ILE A 144 9.00 -2.30 -14.54
C ILE A 144 8.92 -3.78 -14.17
N VAL A 145 9.45 -4.14 -13.00
CA VAL A 145 9.47 -5.50 -12.45
C VAL A 145 8.37 -5.76 -11.42
N THR A 146 7.47 -4.82 -11.22
CA THR A 146 6.34 -4.96 -10.28
C THR A 146 5.55 -6.24 -10.56
N GLU A 147 5.40 -7.08 -9.53
CA GLU A 147 4.53 -8.25 -9.57
C GLU A 147 3.06 -7.82 -9.45
N ILE A 148 2.16 -8.41 -10.25
CA ILE A 148 0.71 -8.18 -10.16
C ILE A 148 0.07 -9.55 -9.94
N GLU A 149 -0.31 -9.83 -8.69
CA GLU A 149 -0.76 -11.15 -8.26
C GLU A 149 -2.12 -11.10 -7.55
N PRO A 150 -2.88 -12.21 -7.57
CA PRO A 150 -4.12 -12.27 -6.82
C PRO A 150 -3.84 -12.19 -5.31
N PHE A 151 -4.63 -11.35 -4.63
CA PHE A 151 -4.62 -11.32 -3.17
C PHE A 151 -5.11 -12.65 -2.61
N LYS A 152 -4.33 -13.27 -1.72
CA LYS A 152 -4.69 -14.51 -1.04
C LYS A 152 -4.93 -14.28 0.45
N ILE A 153 -3.94 -13.70 1.12
CA ILE A 153 -3.97 -13.48 2.56
C ILE A 153 -3.02 -12.34 2.91
N PHE A 154 -3.36 -11.63 3.97
CA PHE A 154 -2.51 -10.60 4.57
C PHE A 154 -2.31 -10.93 6.06
N TYR A 155 -1.07 -10.89 6.49
CA TYR A 155 -0.70 -11.03 7.88
C TYR A 155 -0.26 -9.67 8.40
N MET A 156 -0.96 -9.15 9.41
CA MET A 156 -0.61 -7.88 10.02
C MET A 156 0.76 -8.02 10.71
N ALA A 157 1.65 -7.06 10.45
CA ALA A 157 2.91 -6.99 11.16
C ALA A 157 2.70 -6.60 12.63
N GLU A 158 3.71 -6.84 13.43
CA GLU A 158 3.71 -6.60 14.86
C GLU A 158 3.35 -5.14 15.20
N ASN A 159 2.76 -4.91 16.35
CA ASN A 159 2.20 -3.60 16.73
C ASN A 159 3.23 -2.46 16.68
N TYR A 160 4.50 -2.75 16.94
CA TYR A 160 5.57 -1.73 16.91
C TYR A 160 5.91 -1.26 15.50
N HIS A 161 5.44 -1.95 14.44
CA HIS A 161 5.56 -1.53 13.05
C HIS A 161 4.44 -0.61 12.61
N GLN A 162 3.29 -0.62 13.29
CA GLN A 162 2.15 0.18 12.90
C GLN A 162 2.38 1.65 13.22
N ASN A 163 2.06 2.54 12.27
CA ASN A 163 2.24 3.99 12.41
C ASN A 163 3.67 4.39 12.82
N TYR A 164 4.66 3.63 12.30
CA TYR A 164 6.04 3.71 12.76
C TYR A 164 6.64 5.11 12.62
N TYR A 165 6.46 5.75 11.48
CA TYR A 165 7.03 7.08 11.22
C TYR A 165 6.52 8.13 12.22
N ASN A 166 5.23 8.14 12.50
CA ASN A 166 4.64 9.11 13.43
C ASN A 166 5.10 8.87 14.87
N ASN A 167 5.30 7.61 15.25
CA ASN A 167 5.75 7.24 16.59
C ASN A 167 7.26 7.37 16.78
N ASN A 168 8.06 7.36 15.71
CA ASN A 168 9.51 7.26 15.76
C ASN A 168 10.23 8.33 14.92
N GLY A 169 9.60 9.48 14.65
CA GLY A 169 10.10 10.51 13.72
C GLY A 169 11.52 11.03 13.99
N ALA A 170 12.04 10.89 15.23
CA ALA A 170 13.39 11.27 15.61
C ALA A 170 14.45 10.20 15.28
N GLN A 171 14.04 8.98 14.93
CA GLN A 171 14.99 7.92 14.57
C GLN A 171 15.74 8.28 13.29
N PRO A 172 17.04 7.95 13.16
CA PRO A 172 17.85 8.28 11.98
C PRO A 172 17.22 7.81 10.66
N TYR A 173 16.70 6.59 10.60
CA TYR A 173 16.02 6.07 9.41
C TYR A 173 14.80 6.91 9.02
N CYS A 174 13.98 7.32 10.01
CA CYS A 174 12.84 8.21 9.77
C CYS A 174 13.27 9.58 9.24
N SER A 175 14.32 10.15 9.82
CA SER A 175 14.81 11.49 9.46
C SER A 175 15.48 11.53 8.09
N TYR A 176 16.31 10.52 7.77
CA TYR A 176 17.15 10.55 6.57
C TYR A 176 16.54 9.79 5.37
N VAL A 177 15.66 8.83 5.61
CA VAL A 177 15.09 7.99 4.54
C VAL A 177 13.61 8.27 4.32
N ILE A 178 12.80 8.26 5.39
CA ILE A 178 11.33 8.37 5.25
C ILE A 178 10.92 9.82 5.00
N ARG A 179 11.38 10.77 5.80
CA ARG A 179 10.97 12.18 5.73
C ARG A 179 11.14 12.79 4.33
N PRO A 180 12.29 12.66 3.63
CA PRO A 180 12.45 13.22 2.29
C PRO A 180 11.44 12.65 1.28
N LYS A 181 11.10 11.36 1.40
CA LYS A 181 10.09 10.71 0.55
C LYS A 181 8.69 11.26 0.81
N VAL A 182 8.33 11.41 2.10
CA VAL A 182 7.06 11.98 2.52
C VAL A 182 6.92 13.41 2.01
N GLU A 183 7.91 14.27 2.24
CA GLU A 183 7.90 15.66 1.79
C GLU A 183 7.80 15.79 0.26
N LYS A 184 8.51 14.92 -0.48
CA LYS A 184 8.41 14.86 -1.94
C LYS A 184 6.98 14.55 -2.38
N LEU A 185 6.35 13.54 -1.78
CA LEU A 185 5.00 13.11 -2.16
C LEU A 185 3.92 14.07 -1.70
N GLN A 186 4.09 14.72 -0.56
CA GLN A 186 3.22 15.83 -0.12
C GLN A 186 3.18 16.97 -1.14
N LYS A 187 4.33 17.33 -1.75
CA LYS A 187 4.40 18.35 -2.80
C LYS A 187 3.67 17.91 -4.07
N ILE A 188 3.83 16.64 -4.47
CA ILE A 188 3.23 16.10 -5.69
C ILE A 188 1.71 15.93 -5.56
N PHE A 189 1.24 15.47 -4.40
CA PHE A 189 -0.16 15.12 -4.15
C PHE A 189 -0.85 16.08 -3.18
N LYS A 190 -0.42 17.35 -3.15
CA LYS A 190 -0.92 18.38 -2.22
C LYS A 190 -2.45 18.45 -2.14
N ASP A 191 -3.12 18.34 -3.29
CA ASP A 191 -4.57 18.44 -3.40
C ASP A 191 -5.33 17.19 -2.95
N LYS A 192 -4.61 16.10 -2.67
CA LYS A 192 -5.15 14.81 -2.22
C LYS A 192 -4.90 14.52 -0.74
N LEU A 193 -4.27 15.45 -0.02
CA LEU A 193 -3.94 15.24 1.39
C LEU A 193 -5.14 15.60 2.28
N LYS A 194 -5.26 14.88 3.40
CA LYS A 194 -6.17 15.24 4.50
C LYS A 194 -5.88 16.68 4.95
N LYS A 195 -6.93 17.43 5.19
CA LYS A 195 -6.87 18.79 5.74
C LYS A 195 -6.80 18.76 7.26
#